data_c1aceb4350404c30186d52e8541870e3
#
_entry.id   c1aceb4350404c30186d52e8541870e3
#
_cell.length_a   1.000
_cell.length_b   1.000
_cell.length_c   1.000
_cell.angle_alpha   90.00
_cell.angle_beta   90.00
_cell.angle_gamma   90.00
#
_symmetry.space_group_name_H-M   'P 1'
#
loop_
_entity.id
_entity.type
_entity.pdbx_description
1 polymer ?
#
loop_
_entity_poly.entity_id
_entity_poly.type
_entity_poly.pdbx_seq_one_letter_code
_entity_poly.pdbx_strand_id
1 'polypeptide(L)'
;MANSTPAPLSYAMDTKTRAEIVICGAGIAGIAAAHELAVVHGVRNIVLVDQEPPMTLTSDKSTEAYRNWWPGPDNAMVTLMNRSIDMLESWSDASANQFLLNRRGYVYATANAAKAEQLLADAALAETQGAGSVRVYRNSTQAHTYQRSAHRGFHDHPSGADIFLDQSSIRAHFPYLAPNITAVVHARRCGWMSGQQLGMYLLDAAKAAGVTTLSGRVSAVDTSGGAVSSVMVLGADGGEHTIATSTFINCAGPFAREVGALAGVHLPLFSEMHLKAAFEDTRGVIDRNAGLVILDDAQSLHWSDEEREELAADDETLWLTLPLPAGIHLRPEGYGHNQTVLMLWDYHSTHRYSVPIFPLEEDALYAEVVMRGMVALAPGLEPYVERLPHMYVDGGYYTKTEENRPLIGPTAVRGAYVNAAFSGYGLMAAPAAGELLAAHILGLALPEHAAAFTLDRYERPEYLAQLAAWGGTGQL
;
A
#
# COMPACT_ATOMS: atom_id res chain seq x y z
N MET A 1 -38.79 -23.02 -11.78
CA MET A 1 -37.58 -23.73 -11.35
C MET A 1 -36.95 -22.91 -10.23
N ALA A 2 -36.99 -23.41 -9.00
CA ALA A 2 -36.51 -22.66 -7.84
C ALA A 2 -34.96 -22.79 -7.79
N ASN A 3 -34.28 -21.63 -7.82
CA ASN A 3 -32.84 -21.55 -7.56
C ASN A 3 -32.59 -21.86 -6.08
N SER A 4 -32.05 -23.02 -5.79
CA SER A 4 -31.52 -23.34 -4.47
C SER A 4 -30.12 -22.74 -4.35
N THR A 5 -30.00 -21.70 -3.57
CA THR A 5 -28.69 -21.21 -3.07
C THR A 5 -28.05 -22.31 -2.25
N PRO A 6 -26.79 -22.71 -2.51
CA PRO A 6 -26.12 -23.68 -1.66
C PRO A 6 -25.92 -23.12 -0.27
N ALA A 7 -26.30 -23.87 0.75
CA ALA A 7 -26.09 -23.53 2.15
C ALA A 7 -24.57 -23.42 2.42
N PRO A 8 -24.11 -22.48 3.26
CA PRO A 8 -22.72 -22.42 3.68
C PRO A 8 -22.36 -23.71 4.43
N LEU A 9 -21.23 -24.31 4.03
CA LEU A 9 -20.64 -25.45 4.73
C LEU A 9 -20.19 -24.98 6.13
N SER A 10 -21.07 -25.14 7.11
CA SER A 10 -20.69 -24.99 8.52
C SER A 10 -19.91 -26.24 8.95
N TYR A 11 -18.61 -26.15 9.00
CA TYR A 11 -17.81 -27.06 9.80
C TYR A 11 -18.08 -26.71 11.28
N ALA A 12 -18.88 -27.48 11.96
CA ALA A 12 -18.98 -27.43 13.41
C ALA A 12 -17.61 -27.84 13.99
N MET A 13 -16.81 -26.86 14.39
CA MET A 13 -15.59 -27.11 15.15
C MET A 13 -15.97 -27.47 16.59
N ASP A 14 -15.32 -28.51 17.13
CA ASP A 14 -15.43 -28.91 18.54
C ASP A 14 -15.00 -27.71 19.41
N THR A 15 -15.66 -27.49 20.55
CA THR A 15 -15.54 -26.25 21.37
C THR A 15 -14.15 -25.99 21.96
N LYS A 16 -13.18 -26.91 21.79
CA LYS A 16 -11.75 -26.71 22.11
C LYS A 16 -10.87 -27.23 20.99
N THR A 17 -10.46 -26.31 20.11
CA THR A 17 -9.55 -26.61 19.02
C THR A 17 -8.12 -26.24 19.44
N ARG A 18 -7.12 -26.93 18.92
CA ARG A 18 -5.71 -26.61 19.09
C ARG A 18 -5.11 -26.21 17.74
N ALA A 19 -4.33 -25.14 17.71
CA ALA A 19 -3.52 -24.74 16.57
C ALA A 19 -2.06 -24.57 17.00
N GLU A 20 -1.13 -24.75 16.07
CA GLU A 20 0.27 -24.38 16.27
C GLU A 20 0.40 -22.87 16.24
N ILE A 21 -0.26 -22.24 15.27
CA ILE A 21 -0.26 -20.79 15.09
C ILE A 21 -1.70 -20.30 14.84
N VAL A 22 -2.07 -19.19 15.48
CA VAL A 22 -3.28 -18.43 15.17
C VAL A 22 -2.88 -17.07 14.60
N ILE A 23 -3.36 -16.74 13.41
CA ILE A 23 -3.15 -15.46 12.73
C ILE A 23 -4.47 -14.68 12.75
N CYS A 24 -4.46 -13.48 13.29
CA CYS A 24 -5.61 -12.57 13.30
C CYS A 24 -5.50 -11.58 12.16
N GLY A 25 -6.43 -11.64 11.20
CA GLY A 25 -6.51 -10.80 10.01
C GLY A 25 -6.18 -11.57 8.73
N ALA A 26 -7.17 -11.66 7.81
CA ALA A 26 -7.04 -12.26 6.48
C ALA A 26 -6.91 -11.19 5.37
N GLY A 27 -6.33 -10.05 5.70
CA GLY A 27 -5.77 -9.13 4.72
C GLY A 27 -4.45 -9.65 4.16
N ILE A 28 -3.83 -8.91 3.25
CA ILE A 28 -2.59 -9.36 2.56
C ILE A 28 -1.47 -9.71 3.54
N ALA A 29 -1.33 -9.00 4.67
CA ALA A 29 -0.29 -9.25 5.67
C ALA A 29 -0.43 -10.63 6.34
N GLY A 30 -1.66 -11.01 6.73
CA GLY A 30 -1.92 -12.30 7.34
C GLY A 30 -1.87 -13.45 6.33
N ILE A 31 -2.35 -13.21 5.11
CA ILE A 31 -2.30 -14.19 4.02
C ILE A 31 -0.84 -14.49 3.63
N ALA A 32 0.01 -13.46 3.47
CA ALA A 32 1.42 -13.64 3.15
C ALA A 32 2.17 -14.36 4.28
N ALA A 33 1.88 -14.04 5.55
CA ALA A 33 2.44 -14.74 6.69
C ALA A 33 2.01 -16.22 6.72
N ALA A 34 0.73 -16.51 6.48
CA ALA A 34 0.21 -17.89 6.41
C ALA A 34 0.86 -18.67 5.26
N HIS A 35 0.98 -18.05 4.08
CA HIS A 35 1.65 -18.64 2.93
C HIS A 35 3.11 -18.97 3.25
N GLU A 36 3.87 -18.03 3.78
CA GLU A 36 5.28 -18.23 4.06
C GLU A 36 5.49 -19.36 5.09
N LEU A 37 4.75 -19.33 6.20
CA LEU A 37 4.83 -20.37 7.23
C LEU A 37 4.41 -21.75 6.71
N ALA A 38 3.31 -21.85 5.99
CA ALA A 38 2.75 -23.14 5.59
C ALA A 38 3.37 -23.70 4.32
N VAL A 39 3.55 -22.86 3.29
CA VAL A 39 4.00 -23.30 1.96
C VAL A 39 5.53 -23.40 1.90
N VAL A 40 6.22 -22.37 2.39
CA VAL A 40 7.69 -22.32 2.30
C VAL A 40 8.34 -23.12 3.42
N HIS A 41 7.85 -22.94 4.67
CA HIS A 41 8.47 -23.58 5.85
C HIS A 41 7.74 -24.85 6.33
N GLY A 42 6.61 -25.22 5.72
CA GLY A 42 5.93 -26.48 6.03
C GLY A 42 5.28 -26.52 7.42
N VAL A 43 5.06 -25.39 8.09
CA VAL A 43 4.36 -25.30 9.36
C VAL A 43 2.92 -25.79 9.18
N ARG A 44 2.44 -26.62 10.09
CA ARG A 44 1.12 -27.22 10.00
C ARG A 44 0.17 -26.65 11.04
N ASN A 45 -1.11 -26.93 10.87
CA ASN A 45 -2.13 -26.55 11.85
C ASN A 45 -2.16 -25.03 12.15
N ILE A 46 -2.18 -24.21 11.10
CA ILE A 46 -2.34 -22.77 11.17
C ILE A 46 -3.81 -22.42 11.00
N VAL A 47 -4.34 -21.56 11.87
CA VAL A 47 -5.69 -21.01 11.79
C VAL A 47 -5.59 -19.52 11.47
N LEU A 48 -6.16 -19.12 10.35
CA LEU A 48 -6.29 -17.72 9.92
C LEU A 48 -7.71 -17.23 10.26
N VAL A 49 -7.82 -16.26 11.14
CA VAL A 49 -9.09 -15.75 11.68
C VAL A 49 -9.37 -14.37 11.12
N ASP A 50 -10.57 -14.16 10.58
CA ASP A 50 -11.07 -12.82 10.23
C ASP A 50 -12.59 -12.79 10.35
N GLN A 51 -13.13 -11.65 10.74
CA GLN A 51 -14.58 -11.43 10.79
C GLN A 51 -15.18 -11.14 9.40
N GLU A 52 -14.36 -10.59 8.51
CA GLU A 52 -14.72 -10.24 7.13
C GLU A 52 -14.16 -11.28 6.14
N PRO A 53 -14.68 -11.33 4.92
CA PRO A 53 -14.05 -12.10 3.85
C PRO A 53 -12.59 -11.67 3.63
N PRO A 54 -11.73 -12.60 3.18
CA PRO A 54 -10.33 -12.26 2.90
C PRO A 54 -10.19 -11.05 1.96
N MET A 55 -9.19 -10.21 2.20
CA MET A 55 -8.86 -9.03 1.39
C MET A 55 -9.90 -7.90 1.37
N THR A 56 -10.91 -7.89 2.24
CA THR A 56 -12.06 -6.97 2.15
C THR A 56 -11.75 -5.51 2.52
N LEU A 57 -10.91 -5.27 3.54
CA LEU A 57 -10.64 -3.93 4.05
C LEU A 57 -9.51 -3.24 3.27
N THR A 58 -8.53 -2.62 3.93
CA THR A 58 -7.45 -1.83 3.34
C THR A 58 -6.76 -2.52 2.15
N SER A 59 -6.63 -3.86 2.20
CA SER A 59 -5.98 -4.63 1.12
C SER A 59 -6.69 -4.54 -0.22
N ASP A 60 -8.03 -4.32 -0.24
CA ASP A 60 -8.84 -4.10 -1.44
C ASP A 60 -8.85 -2.63 -1.88
N LYS A 61 -8.55 -1.72 -0.95
CA LYS A 61 -8.77 -0.28 -1.13
C LYS A 61 -7.55 0.49 -1.60
N SER A 62 -6.40 -0.16 -1.72
CA SER A 62 -5.14 0.48 -2.13
C SER A 62 -5.10 0.77 -3.64
N THR A 63 -4.06 1.47 -4.07
CA THR A 63 -3.72 1.63 -5.50
C THR A 63 -3.15 0.38 -6.13
N GLU A 64 -2.95 -0.69 -5.34
CA GLU A 64 -2.37 -1.97 -5.74
C GLU A 64 -0.96 -1.84 -6.36
N ALA A 65 -0.30 -0.73 -6.07
CA ALA A 65 0.97 -0.35 -6.67
C ALA A 65 2.16 -0.84 -5.83
N TYR A 66 3.33 -0.96 -6.47
CA TYR A 66 4.57 -1.34 -5.82
C TYR A 66 5.75 -0.52 -6.33
N ARG A 67 6.76 -0.32 -5.45
CA ARG A 67 7.99 0.39 -5.77
C ARG A 67 9.15 -0.06 -4.87
N ASN A 68 10.37 0.02 -5.38
CA ASN A 68 11.59 -0.01 -4.57
C ASN A 68 12.21 1.38 -4.37
N TRP A 69 11.55 2.42 -4.85
CA TRP A 69 12.00 3.81 -4.77
C TRP A 69 11.63 4.41 -3.42
N TRP A 70 12.59 4.44 -2.50
CA TRP A 70 12.41 4.90 -1.11
C TRP A 70 13.62 5.72 -0.67
N PRO A 71 13.80 6.96 -1.19
CA PRO A 71 14.85 7.82 -0.67
C PRO A 71 14.55 8.11 0.81
N GLY A 72 15.48 7.80 1.66
CA GLY A 72 15.26 7.90 3.10
C GLY A 72 16.57 7.79 3.89
N PRO A 73 16.51 7.83 5.26
CA PRO A 73 17.71 7.95 6.08
C PRO A 73 18.60 6.70 6.06
N ASP A 74 18.05 5.54 5.67
CA ASP A 74 18.77 4.27 5.56
C ASP A 74 18.19 3.38 4.45
N ASN A 75 18.79 2.22 4.22
CA ASN A 75 18.40 1.29 3.15
C ASN A 75 17.37 0.23 3.57
N ALA A 76 16.84 0.26 4.80
CA ALA A 76 15.97 -0.81 5.30
C ALA A 76 14.71 -0.99 4.43
N MET A 77 14.04 0.13 4.07
CA MET A 77 12.84 0.07 3.21
C MET A 77 13.17 -0.39 1.79
N VAL A 78 14.23 0.14 1.17
CA VAL A 78 14.66 -0.29 -0.17
C VAL A 78 14.97 -1.78 -0.20
N THR A 79 15.66 -2.27 0.83
CA THR A 79 16.03 -3.70 0.94
C THR A 79 14.80 -4.59 1.11
N LEU A 80 13.88 -4.22 2.00
CA LEU A 80 12.61 -4.93 2.19
C LEU A 80 11.80 -4.98 0.88
N MET A 81 11.66 -3.83 0.20
CA MET A 81 10.90 -3.73 -1.04
C MET A 81 11.56 -4.49 -2.19
N ASN A 82 12.88 -4.43 -2.33
CA ASN A 82 13.59 -5.23 -3.32
C ASN A 82 13.32 -6.71 -3.14
N ARG A 83 13.45 -7.23 -1.89
CA ARG A 83 13.16 -8.63 -1.59
C ARG A 83 11.70 -8.98 -1.90
N SER A 84 10.78 -8.11 -1.54
CA SER A 84 9.35 -8.31 -1.81
C SER A 84 9.04 -8.36 -3.31
N ILE A 85 9.67 -7.48 -4.11
CA ILE A 85 9.50 -7.46 -5.56
C ILE A 85 10.12 -8.71 -6.19
N ASP A 86 11.27 -9.21 -5.70
CA ASP A 86 11.86 -10.49 -6.15
C ASP A 86 10.87 -11.65 -5.97
N MET A 87 10.17 -11.69 -4.82
CA MET A 87 9.15 -12.70 -4.54
C MET A 87 7.93 -12.54 -5.46
N LEU A 88 7.42 -11.32 -5.65
CA LEU A 88 6.32 -11.03 -6.56
C LEU A 88 6.64 -11.44 -8.00
N GLU A 89 7.84 -11.12 -8.48
CA GLU A 89 8.30 -11.51 -9.83
C GLU A 89 8.40 -13.04 -9.96
N SER A 90 8.94 -13.72 -8.96
CA SER A 90 9.03 -15.19 -8.92
C SER A 90 7.63 -15.85 -8.94
N TRP A 91 6.70 -15.35 -8.13
CA TRP A 91 5.32 -15.87 -8.11
C TRP A 91 4.56 -15.55 -9.40
N SER A 92 4.82 -14.40 -10.00
CA SER A 92 4.25 -14.03 -11.30
C SER A 92 4.69 -15.02 -12.38
N ASP A 93 5.97 -15.36 -12.42
CA ASP A 93 6.49 -16.35 -13.37
C ASP A 93 5.89 -17.74 -13.11
N ALA A 94 5.83 -18.16 -11.86
CA ALA A 94 5.28 -19.47 -11.48
C ALA A 94 3.78 -19.61 -11.77
N SER A 95 3.03 -18.50 -11.77
CA SER A 95 1.57 -18.46 -12.00
C SER A 95 1.17 -18.03 -13.41
N ALA A 96 2.11 -17.86 -14.35
CA ALA A 96 1.87 -17.23 -15.65
C ALA A 96 1.23 -15.82 -15.50
N ASN A 97 1.70 -15.08 -14.51
CA ASN A 97 1.26 -13.72 -14.18
C ASN A 97 -0.24 -13.61 -13.86
N GLN A 98 -0.75 -14.52 -13.05
CA GLN A 98 -2.16 -14.59 -12.68
C GLN A 98 -2.67 -13.28 -12.03
N PHE A 99 -1.81 -12.56 -11.29
CA PHE A 99 -2.16 -11.31 -10.61
C PHE A 99 -1.71 -10.05 -11.37
N LEU A 100 -1.43 -10.17 -12.67
CA LEU A 100 -1.24 -9.05 -13.60
C LEU A 100 -0.11 -8.08 -13.22
N LEU A 101 0.97 -8.59 -12.63
CA LEU A 101 2.15 -7.78 -12.28
C LEU A 101 2.70 -7.10 -13.54
N ASN A 102 2.94 -5.79 -13.45
CA ASN A 102 3.58 -5.02 -14.51
C ASN A 102 4.67 -4.11 -13.94
N ARG A 103 5.58 -3.65 -14.80
CA ARG A 103 6.68 -2.72 -14.41
C ARG A 103 6.61 -1.47 -15.28
N ARG A 104 5.48 -0.74 -15.20
CA ARG A 104 5.31 0.51 -15.95
C ARG A 104 6.03 1.69 -15.29
N GLY A 105 6.40 1.56 -14.03
CA GLY A 105 7.12 2.56 -13.28
C GLY A 105 6.23 3.59 -12.56
N TYR A 106 6.90 4.43 -11.76
CA TYR A 106 6.33 5.64 -11.17
C TYR A 106 6.95 6.87 -11.82
N VAL A 107 6.13 7.83 -12.16
CA VAL A 107 6.52 9.07 -12.86
C VAL A 107 6.26 10.23 -11.91
N TYR A 108 7.30 10.66 -11.19
CA TYR A 108 7.24 11.85 -10.35
C TYR A 108 7.50 13.07 -11.22
N ALA A 109 6.58 14.03 -11.22
CA ALA A 109 6.65 15.23 -12.02
C ALA A 109 6.61 16.49 -11.15
N THR A 110 7.37 17.51 -11.50
CA THR A 110 7.32 18.82 -10.83
C THR A 110 7.41 19.96 -11.85
N ALA A 111 6.64 21.01 -11.62
CA ALA A 111 6.76 22.29 -12.31
C ALA A 111 7.72 23.24 -11.58
N ASN A 112 8.13 22.92 -10.36
CA ASN A 112 9.03 23.72 -9.55
C ASN A 112 10.50 23.39 -9.86
N ALA A 113 11.18 24.28 -10.55
CA ALA A 113 12.60 24.11 -10.91
C ALA A 113 13.53 23.91 -9.68
N ALA A 114 13.20 24.48 -8.52
CA ALA A 114 13.99 24.28 -7.31
C ALA A 114 13.91 22.85 -6.78
N LYS A 115 12.80 22.14 -6.99
CA LYS A 115 12.65 20.73 -6.63
C LYS A 115 13.44 19.79 -7.55
N ALA A 116 13.81 20.22 -8.75
CA ALA A 116 14.60 19.37 -9.65
C ALA A 116 15.96 18.98 -9.07
N GLU A 117 16.60 19.87 -8.29
CA GLU A 117 17.85 19.56 -7.59
C GLU A 117 17.63 18.56 -6.46
N GLN A 118 16.52 18.69 -5.71
CA GLN A 118 16.16 17.75 -4.66
C GLN A 118 15.87 16.37 -5.26
N LEU A 119 15.12 16.29 -6.34
CA LEU A 119 14.83 15.02 -7.03
C LEU A 119 16.13 14.32 -7.50
N LEU A 120 17.14 15.08 -7.96
CA LEU A 120 18.45 14.54 -8.31
C LEU A 120 19.19 14.00 -7.09
N ALA A 121 19.15 14.71 -5.96
CA ALA A 121 19.77 14.27 -4.71
C ALA A 121 19.09 13.01 -4.15
N ASP A 122 17.78 12.99 -4.14
CA ASP A 122 16.98 11.82 -3.71
C ASP A 122 17.22 10.60 -4.60
N ALA A 123 17.38 10.83 -5.91
CA ALA A 123 17.72 9.77 -6.85
C ALA A 123 19.11 9.20 -6.60
N ALA A 124 20.10 10.04 -6.36
CA ALA A 124 21.45 9.59 -6.02
C ALA A 124 21.48 8.81 -4.69
N LEU A 125 20.70 9.27 -3.71
CA LEU A 125 20.54 8.55 -2.44
C LEU A 125 19.89 7.17 -2.65
N ALA A 126 18.77 7.10 -3.38
CA ALA A 126 18.07 5.86 -3.69
C ALA A 126 18.97 4.86 -4.45
N GLU A 127 19.82 5.35 -5.38
CA GLU A 127 20.81 4.52 -6.07
C GLU A 127 21.79 3.89 -5.07
N THR A 128 22.35 4.70 -4.15
CA THR A 128 23.29 4.19 -3.13
C THR A 128 22.64 3.19 -2.18
N GLN A 129 21.34 3.30 -1.97
CA GLN A 129 20.55 2.38 -1.12
C GLN A 129 20.10 1.11 -1.84
N GLY A 130 20.38 0.97 -3.13
CA GLY A 130 20.09 -0.24 -3.90
C GLY A 130 18.81 -0.20 -4.74
N ALA A 131 18.24 0.98 -5.01
CA ALA A 131 17.09 1.12 -5.91
C ALA A 131 17.44 0.91 -7.40
N GLY A 132 18.74 0.86 -7.73
CA GLY A 132 19.27 0.68 -9.09
C GLY A 132 19.77 1.98 -9.71
N SER A 133 20.45 1.85 -10.86
CA SER A 133 21.22 2.95 -11.47
C SER A 133 20.36 4.10 -11.96
N VAL A 134 20.84 5.32 -11.77
CA VAL A 134 20.20 6.56 -12.21
C VAL A 134 20.76 7.02 -13.56
N ARG A 135 19.89 7.39 -14.49
CA ARG A 135 20.18 7.95 -15.82
C ARG A 135 19.58 9.34 -15.92
N VAL A 136 20.39 10.34 -16.30
CA VAL A 136 19.96 11.74 -16.36
C VAL A 136 19.97 12.25 -17.78
N TYR A 137 18.85 12.78 -18.26
CA TYR A 137 18.66 13.33 -19.60
C TYR A 137 18.50 14.86 -19.51
N ARG A 138 19.50 15.58 -19.99
CA ARG A 138 19.55 17.05 -19.97
C ARG A 138 19.27 17.69 -21.34
N ASN A 139 19.04 16.86 -22.35
CA ASN A 139 18.71 17.28 -23.71
C ASN A 139 18.11 16.11 -24.50
N SER A 140 17.50 16.42 -25.64
CA SER A 140 16.82 15.43 -26.50
C SER A 140 17.77 14.36 -27.06
N THR A 141 19.05 14.70 -27.32
CA THR A 141 20.04 13.73 -27.82
C THR A 141 20.30 12.63 -26.79
N GLN A 142 20.44 12.99 -25.53
CA GLN A 142 20.58 11.98 -24.44
C GLN A 142 19.30 11.16 -24.25
N ALA A 143 18.14 11.80 -24.36
CA ALA A 143 16.84 11.14 -24.18
C ALA A 143 16.51 10.10 -25.28
N HIS A 144 17.25 10.04 -26.39
CA HIS A 144 17.11 8.98 -27.39
C HIS A 144 17.42 7.56 -26.86
N THR A 145 18.15 7.44 -25.76
CA THR A 145 18.46 6.16 -25.13
C THR A 145 17.38 5.68 -24.14
N TYR A 146 16.38 6.52 -23.85
CA TYR A 146 15.29 6.15 -22.96
C TYR A 146 14.41 5.07 -23.58
N GLN A 147 14.18 4.03 -22.79
CA GLN A 147 13.29 2.93 -23.17
C GLN A 147 11.96 3.11 -22.45
N ARG A 148 10.88 3.28 -23.20
CA ARG A 148 9.53 3.27 -22.62
C ARG A 148 9.24 1.92 -21.99
N SER A 149 8.48 1.90 -20.89
CA SER A 149 8.02 0.67 -20.28
C SER A 149 7.04 -0.06 -21.21
N ALA A 150 7.11 -1.38 -21.23
CA ALA A 150 6.12 -2.19 -21.93
C ALA A 150 4.77 -2.14 -21.18
N HIS A 151 3.69 -2.34 -21.92
CA HIS A 151 2.33 -2.32 -21.39
C HIS A 151 2.06 -3.44 -20.37
N ARG A 152 2.74 -4.57 -20.52
CA ARG A 152 2.53 -5.78 -19.70
C ARG A 152 3.86 -6.38 -19.27
N GLY A 153 3.81 -7.08 -18.15
CA GLY A 153 4.96 -7.83 -17.64
C GLY A 153 6.03 -6.94 -17.01
N PHE A 154 7.16 -7.54 -16.73
CA PHE A 154 8.27 -6.90 -16.03
C PHE A 154 9.65 -7.33 -16.52
N HIS A 155 9.72 -8.37 -17.40
CA HIS A 155 10.98 -8.84 -17.96
C HIS A 155 11.62 -7.80 -18.89
N ASP A 156 12.94 -7.77 -18.92
CA ASP A 156 13.75 -6.90 -19.78
C ASP A 156 13.53 -5.39 -19.56
N HIS A 157 12.88 -5.02 -18.45
CA HIS A 157 12.72 -3.62 -18.07
C HIS A 157 13.92 -3.12 -17.25
N PRO A 158 14.37 -1.86 -17.47
CA PRO A 158 15.43 -1.27 -16.67
C PRO A 158 15.07 -1.23 -15.17
N SER A 159 16.08 -1.17 -14.31
CA SER A 159 15.96 -0.79 -12.90
C SER A 159 16.43 0.63 -12.66
N GLY A 160 16.33 1.12 -11.40
CA GLY A 160 16.75 2.47 -11.02
C GLY A 160 15.78 3.54 -11.50
N ALA A 161 16.27 4.65 -12.01
CA ALA A 161 15.43 5.73 -12.48
C ALA A 161 16.00 6.45 -13.72
N ASP A 162 15.08 7.03 -14.50
CA ASP A 162 15.34 7.93 -15.62
C ASP A 162 14.89 9.34 -15.24
N ILE A 163 15.80 10.33 -15.27
CA ILE A 163 15.51 11.70 -14.86
C ILE A 163 15.58 12.61 -16.08
N PHE A 164 14.49 13.31 -16.36
CA PHE A 164 14.38 14.27 -17.45
C PHE A 164 14.39 15.69 -16.90
N LEU A 165 15.32 16.51 -17.38
CA LEU A 165 15.49 17.93 -17.03
C LEU A 165 15.33 18.85 -18.24
N ASP A 166 14.94 18.32 -19.38
CA ASP A 166 14.71 19.04 -20.63
C ASP A 166 13.23 18.97 -21.02
N GLN A 167 12.57 20.11 -21.09
CA GLN A 167 11.13 20.19 -21.39
C GLN A 167 10.75 19.58 -22.74
N SER A 168 11.63 19.67 -23.73
CA SER A 168 11.35 19.08 -25.06
C SER A 168 11.28 17.57 -24.97
N SER A 169 12.18 16.96 -24.22
CA SER A 169 12.18 15.51 -23.93
C SER A 169 10.99 15.09 -23.08
N ILE A 170 10.65 15.89 -22.05
CA ILE A 170 9.46 15.62 -21.21
C ILE A 170 8.21 15.58 -22.08
N ARG A 171 7.99 16.58 -22.92
CA ARG A 171 6.83 16.63 -23.84
C ARG A 171 6.81 15.49 -24.85
N ALA A 172 7.97 15.05 -25.32
CA ALA A 172 8.06 13.95 -26.30
C ALA A 172 7.75 12.58 -25.67
N HIS A 173 8.13 12.36 -24.41
CA HIS A 173 7.97 11.07 -23.75
C HIS A 173 6.73 10.97 -22.86
N PHE A 174 6.26 12.11 -22.32
CA PHE A 174 5.11 12.22 -21.41
C PHE A 174 4.13 13.31 -21.91
N PRO A 175 3.54 13.17 -23.11
CA PRO A 175 2.76 14.22 -23.76
C PRO A 175 1.45 14.59 -23.03
N TYR A 176 0.99 13.77 -22.10
CA TYR A 176 -0.19 14.00 -21.26
C TYR A 176 0.08 14.93 -20.08
N LEU A 177 1.38 15.15 -19.73
CA LEU A 177 1.75 16.05 -18.64
C LEU A 177 1.58 17.50 -19.01
N ALA A 178 1.35 18.34 -18.01
CA ALA A 178 1.24 19.77 -18.16
C ALA A 178 2.54 20.37 -18.78
N PRO A 179 2.40 21.36 -19.70
CA PRO A 179 3.54 21.89 -20.45
C PRO A 179 4.55 22.66 -19.59
N ASN A 180 4.18 23.05 -18.37
CA ASN A 180 5.04 23.74 -17.40
C ASN A 180 5.89 22.79 -16.54
N ILE A 181 5.75 21.48 -16.69
CA ILE A 181 6.60 20.50 -15.97
C ILE A 181 8.06 20.71 -16.38
N THR A 182 8.93 20.87 -15.36
CA THR A 182 10.36 21.17 -15.53
C THR A 182 11.27 19.99 -15.28
N ALA A 183 10.80 19.02 -14.48
CA ALA A 183 11.53 17.78 -14.21
C ALA A 183 10.59 16.59 -14.06
N VAL A 184 11.08 15.42 -14.48
CA VAL A 184 10.39 14.12 -14.32
C VAL A 184 11.41 13.10 -13.85
N VAL A 185 11.05 12.33 -12.80
CA VAL A 185 11.75 11.10 -12.39
C VAL A 185 10.87 9.91 -12.72
N HIS A 186 11.30 9.04 -13.63
CA HIS A 186 10.66 7.77 -13.90
C HIS A 186 11.38 6.65 -13.14
N ALA A 187 10.91 6.33 -11.93
CA ALA A 187 11.41 5.19 -11.17
C ALA A 187 10.95 3.90 -11.84
N ARG A 188 11.89 2.97 -12.09
CA ARG A 188 11.70 1.88 -13.05
C ARG A 188 11.25 0.56 -12.43
N ARG A 189 11.79 0.19 -11.27
CA ARG A 189 11.39 -1.06 -10.58
C ARG A 189 10.14 -0.83 -9.74
N CYS A 190 9.11 -0.34 -10.43
CA CYS A 190 7.84 0.09 -9.89
C CYS A 190 6.73 -0.29 -10.87
N GLY A 191 5.50 -0.39 -10.37
CA GLY A 191 4.32 -0.71 -11.17
C GLY A 191 3.14 -1.05 -10.29
N TRP A 192 2.28 -1.92 -10.75
CA TRP A 192 1.13 -2.41 -10.00
C TRP A 192 0.73 -3.82 -10.40
N MET A 193 -0.21 -4.36 -9.67
CA MET A 193 -0.74 -5.71 -9.84
C MET A 193 -2.22 -5.73 -9.46
N SER A 194 -2.89 -6.86 -9.63
CA SER A 194 -4.18 -7.08 -8.98
C SER A 194 -3.97 -7.61 -7.56
N GLY A 195 -4.27 -6.80 -6.56
CA GLY A 195 -4.14 -7.16 -5.14
C GLY A 195 -5.05 -8.30 -4.76
N GLN A 196 -6.30 -8.30 -5.26
CA GLN A 196 -7.25 -9.40 -5.03
C GLN A 196 -6.74 -10.73 -5.59
N GLN A 197 -6.24 -10.74 -6.81
CA GLN A 197 -5.72 -11.97 -7.43
C GLN A 197 -4.46 -12.45 -6.74
N LEU A 198 -3.56 -11.54 -6.31
CA LEU A 198 -2.40 -11.90 -5.50
C LEU A 198 -2.81 -12.52 -4.17
N GLY A 199 -3.73 -11.86 -3.44
CA GLY A 199 -4.22 -12.37 -2.16
C GLY A 199 -4.85 -13.76 -2.28
N MET A 200 -5.68 -13.98 -3.30
CA MET A 200 -6.29 -15.28 -3.54
C MET A 200 -5.28 -16.34 -3.96
N TYR A 201 -4.31 -16.00 -4.83
CA TYR A 201 -3.22 -16.92 -5.21
C TYR A 201 -2.44 -17.44 -4.00
N LEU A 202 -2.05 -16.54 -3.08
CA LEU A 202 -1.34 -16.90 -1.85
C LEU A 202 -2.22 -17.69 -0.86
N LEU A 203 -3.49 -17.29 -0.71
CA LEU A 203 -4.43 -17.94 0.21
C LEU A 203 -4.76 -19.35 -0.25
N ASP A 204 -4.98 -19.57 -1.55
CA ASP A 204 -5.27 -20.90 -2.10
C ASP A 204 -4.07 -21.83 -1.91
N ALA A 205 -2.85 -21.35 -2.14
CA ALA A 205 -1.63 -22.11 -1.88
C ALA A 205 -1.49 -22.44 -0.37
N ALA A 206 -1.77 -21.49 0.52
CA ALA A 206 -1.74 -21.70 1.96
C ALA A 206 -2.79 -22.72 2.41
N LYS A 207 -4.02 -22.65 1.91
CA LYS A 207 -5.08 -23.63 2.16
C LYS A 207 -4.70 -25.04 1.66
N ALA A 208 -4.13 -25.14 0.48
CA ALA A 208 -3.61 -26.39 -0.05
C ALA A 208 -2.50 -27.00 0.83
N ALA A 209 -1.71 -26.16 1.50
CA ALA A 209 -0.71 -26.56 2.48
C ALA A 209 -1.28 -26.87 3.89
N GLY A 210 -2.61 -26.74 4.10
CA GLY A 210 -3.30 -27.12 5.33
C GLY A 210 -3.66 -25.97 6.27
N VAL A 211 -3.55 -24.71 5.83
CA VAL A 211 -4.09 -23.57 6.57
C VAL A 211 -5.62 -23.61 6.56
N THR A 212 -6.23 -23.46 7.74
CA THR A 212 -7.68 -23.34 7.86
C THR A 212 -8.09 -21.90 8.10
N THR A 213 -9.21 -21.47 7.51
CA THR A 213 -9.80 -20.16 7.75
C THR A 213 -10.98 -20.27 8.69
N LEU A 214 -11.06 -19.40 9.68
CA LEU A 214 -12.18 -19.29 10.61
C LEU A 214 -12.81 -17.91 10.52
N SER A 215 -14.10 -17.86 10.18
CA SER A 215 -14.86 -16.61 10.18
C SER A 215 -15.26 -16.26 11.61
N GLY A 216 -14.75 -15.13 12.10
CA GLY A 216 -15.02 -14.64 13.44
C GLY A 216 -14.03 -13.55 13.87
N ARG A 217 -14.32 -12.94 15.00
CA ARG A 217 -13.53 -11.88 15.60
C ARG A 217 -12.73 -12.39 16.78
N VAL A 218 -11.42 -12.18 16.79
CA VAL A 218 -10.60 -12.43 17.99
C VAL A 218 -11.10 -11.50 19.10
N SER A 219 -11.53 -12.06 20.21
CA SER A 219 -12.12 -11.36 21.35
C SER A 219 -11.22 -11.35 22.59
N ALA A 220 -10.31 -12.32 22.72
CA ALA A 220 -9.29 -12.34 23.76
C ALA A 220 -8.05 -13.13 23.32
N VAL A 221 -6.91 -12.78 23.90
CA VAL A 221 -5.65 -13.54 23.81
C VAL A 221 -5.20 -13.83 25.24
N ASP A 222 -5.34 -15.07 25.67
CA ASP A 222 -4.97 -15.46 27.01
C ASP A 222 -3.46 -15.71 27.11
N THR A 223 -2.91 -15.31 28.25
CA THR A 223 -1.51 -15.53 28.57
C THR A 223 -1.35 -16.29 29.88
N SER A 224 -0.33 -17.14 29.93
CA SER A 224 0.05 -17.87 31.15
C SER A 224 1.55 -17.79 31.34
N GLY A 225 2.00 -17.31 32.49
CA GLY A 225 3.44 -17.13 32.75
C GLY A 225 4.12 -16.18 31.77
N GLY A 226 3.41 -15.14 31.28
CA GLY A 226 3.91 -14.15 30.31
C GLY A 226 4.03 -14.68 28.88
N ALA A 227 3.37 -15.80 28.56
CA ALA A 227 3.34 -16.39 27.21
C ALA A 227 1.91 -16.63 26.74
N VAL A 228 1.67 -16.55 25.45
CA VAL A 228 0.38 -16.92 24.82
C VAL A 228 0.03 -18.37 25.17
N SER A 229 -1.23 -18.61 25.51
CA SER A 229 -1.76 -19.94 25.85
C SER A 229 -3.02 -20.32 25.08
N SER A 230 -3.87 -19.34 24.74
CA SER A 230 -5.04 -19.53 23.90
C SER A 230 -5.51 -18.23 23.25
N VAL A 231 -6.31 -18.37 22.22
CA VAL A 231 -7.02 -17.28 21.54
C VAL A 231 -8.51 -17.59 21.56
N MET A 232 -9.33 -16.63 21.98
CA MET A 232 -10.77 -16.71 21.93
C MET A 232 -11.29 -16.00 20.68
N VAL A 233 -12.18 -16.68 19.96
CA VAL A 233 -12.80 -16.17 18.73
C VAL A 233 -14.31 -16.18 18.90
N LEU A 234 -14.94 -15.03 18.71
CA LEU A 234 -16.40 -14.91 18.60
C LEU A 234 -16.78 -15.18 17.14
N GLY A 235 -17.40 -16.33 16.90
CA GLY A 235 -17.84 -16.73 15.56
C GLY A 235 -19.00 -15.87 15.04
N ALA A 236 -19.20 -15.89 13.72
CA ALA A 236 -20.32 -15.19 13.08
C ALA A 236 -21.70 -15.71 13.54
N ASP A 237 -21.78 -16.92 14.06
CA ASP A 237 -22.96 -17.54 14.66
C ASP A 237 -23.22 -17.09 16.10
N GLY A 238 -22.34 -16.25 16.68
CA GLY A 238 -22.37 -15.84 18.08
C GLY A 238 -21.77 -16.84 19.05
N GLY A 239 -21.26 -17.99 18.58
CA GLY A 239 -20.57 -18.98 19.41
C GLY A 239 -19.15 -18.55 19.77
N GLU A 240 -18.68 -18.92 20.96
CA GLU A 240 -17.29 -18.70 21.38
C GLU A 240 -16.46 -19.96 21.11
N HIS A 241 -15.33 -19.76 20.42
CA HIS A 241 -14.35 -20.80 20.12
C HIS A 241 -13.03 -20.48 20.80
N THR A 242 -12.56 -21.37 21.66
CA THR A 242 -11.23 -21.25 22.27
C THR A 242 -10.24 -22.12 21.52
N ILE A 243 -9.19 -21.50 20.98
CA ILE A 243 -8.11 -22.17 20.26
C ILE A 243 -6.87 -22.16 21.15
N ALA A 244 -6.47 -23.33 21.66
CA ALA A 244 -5.23 -23.46 22.40
C ALA A 244 -4.04 -23.30 21.43
N THR A 245 -3.16 -22.37 21.72
CA THR A 245 -1.97 -22.08 20.89
C THR A 245 -0.88 -21.43 21.72
N SER A 246 0.37 -21.63 21.34
CA SER A 246 1.52 -20.90 21.90
C SER A 246 2.00 -19.75 21.02
N THR A 247 1.39 -19.56 19.83
CA THR A 247 1.84 -18.54 18.86
C THR A 247 0.63 -17.81 18.31
N PHE A 248 0.59 -16.51 18.54
CA PHE A 248 -0.42 -15.59 18.06
C PHE A 248 0.23 -14.50 17.20
N ILE A 249 -0.32 -14.23 16.03
CA ILE A 249 0.18 -13.22 15.10
C ILE A 249 -0.91 -12.18 14.87
N ASN A 250 -0.61 -10.94 15.19
CA ASN A 250 -1.49 -9.80 14.93
C ASN A 250 -1.21 -9.22 13.54
N CYS A 251 -2.10 -9.54 12.58
CA CYS A 251 -2.14 -9.01 11.21
C CYS A 251 -3.43 -8.22 10.96
N ALA A 252 -4.04 -7.65 12.02
CA ALA A 252 -5.40 -7.12 12.00
C ALA A 252 -5.54 -5.75 11.29
N GLY A 253 -4.50 -5.29 10.56
CA GLY A 253 -4.56 -4.07 9.77
C GLY A 253 -5.01 -2.85 10.59
N PRO A 254 -6.13 -2.21 10.24
CA PRO A 254 -6.64 -1.04 10.96
C PRO A 254 -6.97 -1.31 12.44
N PHE A 255 -7.26 -2.56 12.80
CA PHE A 255 -7.56 -2.99 14.16
C PHE A 255 -6.33 -3.53 14.92
N ALA A 256 -5.13 -3.42 14.35
CA ALA A 256 -3.92 -4.00 14.97
C ALA A 256 -3.63 -3.45 16.36
N ARG A 257 -3.96 -2.19 16.62
CA ARG A 257 -3.79 -1.57 17.94
C ARG A 257 -4.70 -2.22 19.00
N GLU A 258 -5.98 -2.40 18.67
CA GLU A 258 -6.96 -3.02 19.57
C GLU A 258 -6.65 -4.50 19.80
N VAL A 259 -6.31 -5.21 18.73
CA VAL A 259 -5.93 -6.62 18.82
C VAL A 259 -4.62 -6.80 19.60
N GLY A 260 -3.68 -5.85 19.49
CA GLY A 260 -2.49 -5.82 20.34
C GLY A 260 -2.83 -5.71 21.82
N ALA A 261 -3.78 -4.84 22.16
CA ALA A 261 -4.23 -4.66 23.54
C ALA A 261 -4.87 -5.92 24.13
N LEU A 262 -5.54 -6.76 23.34
CA LEU A 262 -6.06 -8.06 23.78
C LEU A 262 -4.96 -9.01 24.27
N ALA A 263 -3.76 -8.90 23.71
CA ALA A 263 -2.58 -9.64 24.13
C ALA A 263 -1.75 -8.92 25.22
N GLY A 264 -2.21 -7.78 25.72
CA GLY A 264 -1.45 -6.94 26.64
C GLY A 264 -0.29 -6.16 26.02
N VAL A 265 -0.30 -6.00 24.70
CA VAL A 265 0.75 -5.30 23.93
C VAL A 265 0.24 -3.93 23.48
N HIS A 266 0.97 -2.88 23.86
CA HIS A 266 0.71 -1.54 23.34
C HIS A 266 1.46 -1.34 22.02
N LEU A 267 0.72 -1.05 20.93
CA LEU A 267 1.29 -0.71 19.64
C LEU A 267 1.12 0.78 19.38
N PRO A 268 2.20 1.52 19.06
CA PRO A 268 2.16 2.97 18.79
C PRO A 268 1.63 3.23 17.37
N LEU A 269 0.37 2.90 17.14
CA LEU A 269 -0.29 2.96 15.84
C LEU A 269 -1.42 3.98 15.83
N PHE A 270 -1.60 4.60 14.68
CA PHE A 270 -2.78 5.37 14.33
C PHE A 270 -3.18 5.03 12.88
N SER A 271 -4.38 5.40 12.49
CA SER A 271 -4.86 5.22 11.14
C SER A 271 -5.27 6.56 10.54
N GLU A 272 -5.07 6.72 9.23
CA GLU A 272 -5.58 7.83 8.42
C GLU A 272 -6.48 7.25 7.34
N MET A 273 -7.59 7.95 7.07
CA MET A 273 -8.50 7.55 5.99
C MET A 273 -7.96 8.08 4.67
N HIS A 274 -7.85 7.20 3.68
CA HIS A 274 -7.44 7.55 2.32
C HIS A 274 -8.50 7.12 1.34
N LEU A 275 -8.90 8.05 0.47
CA LEU A 275 -9.89 7.83 -0.58
C LEU A 275 -9.20 7.70 -1.94
N LYS A 276 -9.86 7.02 -2.84
CA LYS A 276 -9.51 6.95 -4.27
C LYS A 276 -10.77 7.15 -5.11
N ALA A 277 -10.59 7.70 -6.29
CA ALA A 277 -11.66 7.86 -7.26
C ALA A 277 -11.29 7.17 -8.57
N ALA A 278 -12.27 6.62 -9.26
CA ALA A 278 -12.10 6.00 -10.56
C ALA A 278 -13.14 6.53 -11.54
N PHE A 279 -12.73 6.78 -12.79
CA PHE A 279 -13.62 7.20 -13.86
C PHE A 279 -13.23 6.58 -15.20
N GLU A 280 -14.11 6.62 -16.17
CA GLU A 280 -13.84 6.17 -17.53
C GLU A 280 -13.34 7.34 -18.39
N ASP A 281 -12.07 7.32 -18.80
CA ASP A 281 -11.45 8.31 -19.68
C ASP A 281 -11.86 8.08 -21.14
N THR A 282 -13.10 8.43 -21.45
CA THR A 282 -13.68 8.27 -22.80
C THR A 282 -13.03 9.16 -23.86
N ARG A 283 -12.25 10.16 -23.42
CA ARG A 283 -11.51 11.08 -24.31
C ARG A 283 -10.09 10.59 -24.62
N GLY A 284 -9.62 9.59 -23.88
CA GLY A 284 -8.27 9.05 -24.07
C GLY A 284 -7.16 10.04 -23.73
N VAL A 285 -7.37 10.86 -22.70
CA VAL A 285 -6.39 11.87 -22.25
C VAL A 285 -5.15 11.22 -21.69
N ILE A 286 -5.34 10.17 -20.88
CA ILE A 286 -4.25 9.48 -20.20
C ILE A 286 -3.77 8.32 -21.07
N ASP A 287 -2.48 8.36 -21.43
CA ASP A 287 -1.84 7.27 -22.18
C ASP A 287 -2.03 5.95 -21.43
N ARG A 288 -2.59 4.95 -22.12
CA ARG A 288 -2.84 3.63 -21.53
C ARG A 288 -1.54 2.88 -21.16
N ASN A 289 -0.39 3.35 -21.64
CA ASN A 289 0.94 2.85 -21.26
C ASN A 289 1.63 3.73 -20.21
N ALA A 290 0.98 4.76 -19.70
CA ALA A 290 1.54 5.58 -18.64
C ALA A 290 1.87 4.73 -17.41
N GLY A 291 2.91 5.12 -16.67
CA GLY A 291 3.18 4.67 -15.33
C GLY A 291 2.17 5.25 -14.33
N LEU A 292 2.38 5.01 -13.04
CA LEU A 292 1.69 5.77 -12.01
C LEU A 292 2.32 7.15 -11.94
N VAL A 293 1.53 8.19 -12.21
CA VAL A 293 2.00 9.58 -12.35
C VAL A 293 1.64 10.37 -11.11
N ILE A 294 2.61 11.11 -10.58
CA ILE A 294 2.50 11.87 -9.33
C ILE A 294 2.95 13.29 -9.59
N LEU A 295 2.16 14.29 -9.21
CA LEU A 295 2.59 15.68 -9.15
C LEU A 295 3.14 15.98 -7.75
N ASP A 296 4.44 16.24 -7.68
CA ASP A 296 5.14 16.53 -6.43
C ASP A 296 5.17 18.04 -6.11
N ASP A 297 4.08 18.72 -6.42
CA ASP A 297 3.91 20.15 -6.11
C ASP A 297 2.59 20.38 -5.37
N ALA A 298 2.64 21.27 -4.37
CA ALA A 298 1.43 21.85 -3.82
C ALA A 298 0.72 22.65 -4.92
N GLN A 299 -0.59 22.59 -4.96
CA GLN A 299 -1.36 23.20 -6.03
C GLN A 299 -2.64 23.86 -5.54
N SER A 300 -3.10 24.85 -6.26
CA SER A 300 -4.42 25.45 -6.06
C SER A 300 -5.39 24.90 -7.11
N LEU A 301 -6.62 24.67 -6.71
CA LEU A 301 -7.69 24.24 -7.62
C LEU A 301 -8.04 25.35 -8.62
N HIS A 302 -8.34 24.95 -9.83
CA HIS A 302 -8.85 25.84 -10.87
C HIS A 302 -10.35 26.11 -10.65
N TRP A 303 -10.65 27.37 -10.29
CA TRP A 303 -11.99 27.92 -10.13
C TRP A 303 -12.14 29.12 -11.06
N SER A 304 -13.34 29.39 -11.58
CA SER A 304 -13.64 30.71 -12.15
C SER A 304 -13.56 31.80 -11.08
N ASP A 305 -13.51 33.07 -11.50
CA ASP A 305 -13.46 34.17 -10.53
C ASP A 305 -14.74 34.20 -9.67
N GLU A 306 -15.91 33.93 -10.29
CA GLU A 306 -17.19 33.85 -9.60
C GLU A 306 -17.25 32.68 -8.59
N GLU A 307 -16.82 31.47 -9.00
CA GLU A 307 -16.76 30.32 -8.11
C GLU A 307 -15.81 30.59 -6.93
N ARG A 308 -14.66 31.21 -7.19
CA ARG A 308 -13.69 31.55 -6.14
C ARG A 308 -14.23 32.54 -5.13
N GLU A 309 -14.96 33.58 -5.59
CA GLU A 309 -15.60 34.57 -4.71
C GLU A 309 -16.68 33.90 -3.85
N GLU A 310 -17.51 33.01 -4.42
CA GLU A 310 -18.52 32.26 -3.70
C GLU A 310 -17.92 31.34 -2.65
N LEU A 311 -16.93 30.54 -3.01
CA LEU A 311 -16.23 29.62 -2.09
C LEU A 311 -15.49 30.38 -0.97
N ALA A 312 -14.94 31.58 -1.26
CA ALA A 312 -14.25 32.38 -0.27
C ALA A 312 -15.19 33.08 0.72
N ALA A 313 -16.47 33.19 0.38
CA ALA A 313 -17.48 33.83 1.24
C ALA A 313 -18.01 32.92 2.35
N ASP A 314 -17.74 31.61 2.30
CA ASP A 314 -18.18 30.61 3.26
C ASP A 314 -16.99 29.93 3.93
N ASP A 315 -16.96 29.97 5.26
CA ASP A 315 -15.88 29.36 6.09
C ASP A 315 -15.75 27.84 5.84
N GLU A 316 -16.85 27.15 5.49
CA GLU A 316 -16.86 25.71 5.22
C GLU A 316 -16.18 25.36 3.88
N THR A 317 -16.16 26.28 2.92
CA THR A 317 -15.59 26.07 1.55
C THR A 317 -14.35 26.89 1.28
N LEU A 318 -13.99 27.85 2.11
CA LEU A 318 -12.80 28.70 1.95
C LEU A 318 -11.52 27.93 1.68
N TRP A 319 -11.36 26.77 2.32
CA TRP A 319 -10.17 25.91 2.14
C TRP A 319 -9.97 25.45 0.70
N LEU A 320 -11.02 25.35 -0.12
CA LEU A 320 -10.96 24.99 -1.54
C LEU A 320 -10.26 26.06 -2.39
N THR A 321 -10.13 27.27 -1.88
CA THR A 321 -9.43 28.39 -2.54
C THR A 321 -7.96 28.50 -2.17
N LEU A 322 -7.53 27.73 -1.16
CA LEU A 322 -6.16 27.72 -0.63
C LEU A 322 -5.29 26.67 -1.36
N PRO A 323 -3.96 26.78 -1.27
CA PRO A 323 -3.07 25.73 -1.76
C PRO A 323 -3.29 24.42 -1.02
N LEU A 324 -3.45 23.33 -1.76
CA LEU A 324 -3.59 21.97 -1.27
C LEU A 324 -2.24 21.23 -1.39
N PRO A 325 -2.01 20.14 -0.61
CA PRO A 325 -0.73 19.47 -0.54
C PRO A 325 -0.30 18.86 -1.88
N ALA A 326 0.99 18.60 -2.03
CA ALA A 326 1.55 17.78 -3.10
C ALA A 326 1.06 16.33 -3.05
N GLY A 327 1.35 15.54 -4.08
CA GLY A 327 1.13 14.09 -4.06
C GLY A 327 -0.13 13.62 -4.76
N ILE A 328 -0.85 14.49 -5.49
CA ILE A 328 -1.94 14.02 -6.36
C ILE A 328 -1.38 13.06 -7.40
N HIS A 329 -2.04 11.91 -7.58
CA HIS A 329 -1.54 10.89 -8.48
C HIS A 329 -2.65 10.13 -9.22
N LEU A 330 -2.30 9.61 -10.38
CA LEU A 330 -3.17 8.81 -11.23
C LEU A 330 -2.43 7.64 -11.87
N ARG A 331 -3.18 6.62 -12.26
CA ARG A 331 -2.71 5.58 -13.15
C ARG A 331 -3.83 5.04 -14.05
N PRO A 332 -3.52 4.58 -15.27
CA PRO A 332 -4.49 3.82 -16.06
C PRO A 332 -4.73 2.46 -15.42
N GLU A 333 -6.00 2.04 -15.37
CA GLU A 333 -6.40 0.74 -14.85
C GLU A 333 -6.78 -0.22 -15.97
N GLY A 334 -6.62 -1.52 -15.71
CA GLY A 334 -7.07 -2.58 -16.61
C GLY A 334 -6.25 -2.75 -17.91
N TYR A 335 -6.77 -3.58 -18.79
CA TYR A 335 -6.13 -3.97 -20.06
C TYR A 335 -7.12 -3.90 -21.24
N GLY A 336 -6.57 -3.85 -22.44
CA GLY A 336 -7.37 -3.88 -23.67
C GLY A 336 -8.17 -2.61 -23.87
N HIS A 337 -9.50 -2.72 -23.98
CA HIS A 337 -10.41 -1.60 -24.20
C HIS A 337 -10.85 -0.87 -22.92
N ASN A 338 -10.39 -1.31 -21.78
CA ASN A 338 -10.68 -0.62 -20.51
C ASN A 338 -10.08 0.79 -20.53
N GLN A 339 -10.87 1.80 -20.24
CA GLN A 339 -10.48 3.20 -20.22
C GLN A 339 -10.48 3.79 -18.79
N THR A 340 -10.62 2.96 -17.79
CA THR A 340 -10.62 3.41 -16.39
C THR A 340 -9.30 4.07 -16.02
N VAL A 341 -9.38 5.19 -15.34
CA VAL A 341 -8.28 5.88 -14.67
C VAL A 341 -8.57 5.93 -13.18
N LEU A 342 -7.60 5.51 -12.41
CA LEU A 342 -7.62 5.59 -10.95
C LEU A 342 -6.90 6.85 -10.52
N MET A 343 -7.49 7.61 -9.60
CA MET A 343 -6.96 8.87 -9.10
C MET A 343 -6.99 8.88 -7.57
N LEU A 344 -5.96 9.45 -6.97
CA LEU A 344 -5.86 9.65 -5.53
C LEU A 344 -5.25 11.01 -5.22
N TRP A 345 -5.75 11.61 -4.15
CA TRP A 345 -5.14 12.77 -3.55
C TRP A 345 -5.45 12.84 -2.06
N ASP A 346 -4.41 12.96 -1.28
CA ASP A 346 -4.48 12.94 0.17
C ASP A 346 -4.51 14.37 0.74
N TYR A 347 -5.47 15.17 0.28
CA TYR A 347 -5.63 16.55 0.74
C TYR A 347 -6.36 16.68 2.08
N HIS A 348 -7.02 15.63 2.54
CA HIS A 348 -7.92 15.63 3.70
C HIS A 348 -7.49 14.69 4.83
N SER A 349 -6.40 13.95 4.71
CA SER A 349 -5.95 12.95 5.68
C SER A 349 -5.25 13.54 6.91
N THR A 350 -5.71 14.69 7.38
CA THR A 350 -5.16 15.31 8.60
C THR A 350 -5.67 14.66 9.88
N HIS A 351 -6.75 13.87 9.82
CA HIS A 351 -7.34 13.24 10.99
C HIS A 351 -6.71 11.88 11.28
N ARG A 352 -6.20 11.74 12.51
CA ARG A 352 -5.64 10.49 13.02
C ARG A 352 -6.66 9.74 13.86
N TYR A 353 -7.01 8.56 13.42
CA TYR A 353 -7.93 7.67 14.11
C TYR A 353 -7.16 6.71 15.02
N SER A 354 -7.52 6.65 16.28
CA SER A 354 -7.03 5.59 17.19
C SER A 354 -7.80 4.30 17.03
N VAL A 355 -9.05 4.38 16.55
CA VAL A 355 -9.96 3.27 16.25
C VAL A 355 -10.59 3.57 14.89
N PRO A 356 -10.57 2.64 13.93
CA PRO A 356 -11.23 2.85 12.65
C PRO A 356 -12.75 2.88 12.80
N ILE A 357 -13.42 3.72 12.01
CA ILE A 357 -14.87 3.90 12.01
C ILE A 357 -15.43 3.33 10.71
N PHE A 358 -16.42 2.43 10.80
CA PHE A 358 -17.10 1.86 9.65
C PHE A 358 -18.63 1.99 9.80
N PRO A 359 -19.38 2.22 8.71
CA PRO A 359 -18.90 2.46 7.34
C PRO A 359 -18.05 3.73 7.24
N LEU A 360 -17.19 3.81 6.21
CA LEU A 360 -16.41 5.02 5.95
C LEU A 360 -17.34 6.19 5.66
N GLU A 361 -17.05 7.34 6.25
CA GLU A 361 -17.67 8.62 5.86
C GLU A 361 -16.87 9.20 4.69
N GLU A 362 -17.40 9.06 3.48
CA GLU A 362 -16.77 9.60 2.28
C GLU A 362 -16.98 11.12 2.21
N ASP A 363 -15.93 11.84 1.79
CA ASP A 363 -16.03 13.24 1.45
C ASP A 363 -16.85 13.40 0.15
N ALA A 364 -18.00 14.04 0.24
CA ALA A 364 -18.91 14.25 -0.90
C ALA A 364 -18.27 15.07 -2.04
N LEU A 365 -17.26 15.90 -1.73
CA LEU A 365 -16.54 16.72 -2.69
C LEU A 365 -15.32 16.01 -3.29
N TYR A 366 -14.95 14.83 -2.77
CA TYR A 366 -13.69 14.17 -3.14
C TYR A 366 -13.53 13.99 -4.65
N ALA A 367 -14.54 13.50 -5.33
CA ALA A 367 -14.52 13.27 -6.78
C ALA A 367 -14.21 14.55 -7.56
N GLU A 368 -14.86 15.66 -7.22
CA GLU A 368 -14.68 16.95 -7.89
C GLU A 368 -13.32 17.55 -7.57
N VAL A 369 -12.93 17.60 -6.31
CA VAL A 369 -11.64 18.16 -5.86
C VAL A 369 -10.47 17.42 -6.52
N VAL A 370 -10.52 16.10 -6.55
CA VAL A 370 -9.48 15.29 -7.20
C VAL A 370 -9.45 15.53 -8.71
N MET A 371 -10.61 15.59 -9.39
CA MET A 371 -10.63 15.87 -10.82
C MET A 371 -10.08 17.26 -11.14
N ARG A 372 -10.44 18.30 -10.39
CA ARG A 372 -9.91 19.65 -10.56
C ARG A 372 -8.38 19.70 -10.29
N GLY A 373 -7.91 19.01 -9.28
CA GLY A 373 -6.48 18.90 -8.99
C GLY A 373 -5.70 18.18 -10.10
N MET A 374 -6.29 17.15 -10.72
CA MET A 374 -5.64 16.42 -11.82
C MET A 374 -5.39 17.26 -13.07
N VAL A 375 -6.15 18.33 -13.29
CA VAL A 375 -5.93 19.26 -14.41
C VAL A 375 -4.56 19.92 -14.32
N ALA A 376 -4.05 20.19 -13.12
CA ALA A 376 -2.70 20.74 -12.96
C ALA A 376 -1.61 19.75 -13.41
N LEU A 377 -1.86 18.45 -13.30
CA LEU A 377 -0.96 17.40 -13.77
C LEU A 377 -1.16 17.09 -15.26
N ALA A 378 -2.43 16.96 -15.67
CA ALA A 378 -2.81 16.58 -17.03
C ALA A 378 -3.94 17.50 -17.54
N PRO A 379 -3.61 18.65 -18.18
CA PRO A 379 -4.61 19.66 -18.59
C PRO A 379 -5.66 19.16 -19.56
N GLY A 380 -5.40 18.09 -20.30
CA GLY A 380 -6.40 17.44 -21.16
C GLY A 380 -7.64 16.92 -20.40
N LEU A 381 -7.59 16.84 -19.06
CA LEU A 381 -8.71 16.45 -18.19
C LEU A 381 -9.71 17.59 -17.93
N GLU A 382 -9.37 18.86 -18.27
CA GLU A 382 -10.26 20.03 -18.03
C GLU A 382 -11.69 19.84 -18.52
N PRO A 383 -11.99 19.22 -19.69
CA PRO A 383 -13.36 18.98 -20.11
C PRO A 383 -14.18 18.05 -19.19
N TYR A 384 -13.52 17.28 -18.32
CA TYR A 384 -14.20 16.48 -17.30
C TYR A 384 -14.55 17.30 -16.04
N VAL A 385 -13.89 18.44 -15.82
CA VAL A 385 -14.28 19.39 -14.76
C VAL A 385 -15.57 20.12 -15.16
N GLU A 386 -15.69 20.57 -16.43
CA GLU A 386 -16.91 21.23 -16.94
C GLU A 386 -18.13 20.30 -16.86
N ARG A 387 -17.92 19.01 -17.05
CA ARG A 387 -18.97 17.99 -16.94
C ARG A 387 -18.38 16.76 -16.26
N LEU A 388 -18.50 16.73 -14.92
CA LEU A 388 -17.99 15.63 -14.10
C LEU A 388 -18.62 14.30 -14.54
N PRO A 389 -17.81 13.29 -14.91
CA PRO A 389 -18.33 11.97 -15.23
C PRO A 389 -18.84 11.28 -13.97
N HIS A 390 -19.57 10.18 -14.12
CA HIS A 390 -19.83 9.31 -12.98
C HIS A 390 -18.49 8.76 -12.48
N MET A 391 -18.20 9.03 -11.21
CA MET A 391 -16.99 8.57 -10.55
C MET A 391 -17.36 7.58 -9.44
N TYR A 392 -16.59 6.52 -9.36
CA TYR A 392 -16.65 5.59 -8.24
C TYR A 392 -15.62 6.06 -7.20
N VAL A 393 -16.09 6.34 -6.00
CA VAL A 393 -15.24 6.70 -4.86
C VAL A 393 -15.22 5.53 -3.89
N ASP A 394 -14.05 5.23 -3.35
CA ASP A 394 -13.84 4.16 -2.37
C ASP A 394 -12.63 4.50 -1.51
N GLY A 395 -12.44 3.82 -0.39
CA GLY A 395 -11.34 4.14 0.49
C GLY A 395 -11.08 3.12 1.59
N GLY A 396 -10.07 3.41 2.40
CA GLY A 396 -9.69 2.57 3.50
C GLY A 396 -8.76 3.29 4.48
N TYR A 397 -8.49 2.63 5.60
CA TYR A 397 -7.58 3.14 6.61
C TYR A 397 -6.16 2.69 6.35
N TYR A 398 -5.23 3.65 6.28
CA TYR A 398 -3.79 3.42 6.28
C TYR A 398 -3.28 3.46 7.71
N THR A 399 -2.93 2.29 8.24
CA THR A 399 -2.41 2.16 9.60
C THR A 399 -0.91 2.37 9.60
N LYS A 400 -0.46 3.30 10.43
CA LYS A 400 0.90 3.86 10.41
C LYS A 400 1.54 3.87 11.79
N THR A 401 2.87 3.87 11.80
CA THR A 401 3.71 4.44 12.85
C THR A 401 4.07 5.89 12.50
N GLU A 402 4.61 6.66 13.44
CA GLU A 402 4.98 8.07 13.19
C GLU A 402 5.97 8.23 12.02
N GLU A 403 6.94 7.32 11.91
CA GLU A 403 7.95 7.31 10.86
C GLU A 403 7.54 6.54 9.61
N ASN A 404 6.29 6.07 9.56
CA ASN A 404 5.74 5.30 8.44
C ASN A 404 6.52 4.02 8.08
N ARG A 405 7.09 3.34 9.09
CA ARG A 405 7.73 2.02 8.97
C ARG A 405 6.85 0.93 9.56
N PRO A 406 6.78 -0.26 8.96
CA PRO A 406 5.98 -1.35 9.48
C PRO A 406 6.51 -1.87 10.82
N LEU A 407 5.66 -2.61 11.52
CA LEU A 407 6.00 -3.42 12.68
C LEU A 407 5.97 -4.89 12.28
N ILE A 408 7.12 -5.56 12.33
CA ILE A 408 7.28 -6.96 11.94
C ILE A 408 8.17 -7.67 12.97
N GLY A 409 7.63 -8.66 13.67
CA GLY A 409 8.43 -9.46 14.60
C GLY A 409 7.80 -9.66 15.97
N PRO A 410 8.61 -10.06 16.98
CA PRO A 410 8.13 -10.37 18.31
C PRO A 410 7.65 -9.14 19.08
N THR A 411 6.79 -9.39 20.07
CA THR A 411 6.37 -8.40 21.06
C THR A 411 6.98 -8.72 22.43
N ALA A 412 6.69 -7.92 23.44
CA ALA A 412 7.11 -8.19 24.83
C ALA A 412 6.44 -9.45 25.43
N VAL A 413 5.33 -9.91 24.84
CA VAL A 413 4.64 -11.13 25.27
C VAL A 413 5.17 -12.32 24.46
N ARG A 414 5.73 -13.30 25.16
CA ARG A 414 6.30 -14.48 24.50
C ARG A 414 5.24 -15.22 23.69
N GLY A 415 5.55 -15.50 22.42
CA GLY A 415 4.62 -16.15 21.49
C GLY A 415 3.60 -15.20 20.85
N ALA A 416 3.61 -13.90 21.18
CA ALA A 416 2.83 -12.91 20.48
C ALA A 416 3.72 -12.14 19.51
N TYR A 417 3.28 -12.04 18.25
CA TYR A 417 3.97 -11.37 17.15
C TYR A 417 3.07 -10.33 16.49
N VAL A 418 3.68 -9.36 15.83
CA VAL A 418 2.99 -8.34 15.05
C VAL A 418 3.49 -8.33 13.60
N ASN A 419 2.58 -8.11 12.65
CA ASN A 419 2.87 -7.88 11.23
C ASN A 419 1.86 -6.86 10.69
N ALA A 420 2.11 -5.58 10.93
CA ALA A 420 1.15 -4.50 10.76
C ALA A 420 1.83 -3.16 10.43
N ALA A 421 1.02 -2.09 10.34
CA ALA A 421 1.46 -0.73 10.07
C ALA A 421 2.10 -0.54 8.68
N PHE A 422 1.49 -1.14 7.66
CA PHE A 422 1.95 -1.06 6.28
C PHE A 422 1.44 0.17 5.53
N SER A 423 0.76 1.10 6.20
CA SER A 423 0.24 2.29 5.54
C SER A 423 -0.52 1.95 4.24
N GLY A 424 -0.22 2.64 3.13
CA GLY A 424 -0.75 2.36 1.79
C GLY A 424 0.09 1.36 0.97
N TYR A 425 1.19 0.82 1.52
CA TYR A 425 2.12 -0.05 0.79
C TYR A 425 2.05 -1.53 1.20
N GLY A 426 0.98 -1.96 1.85
CA GLY A 426 0.85 -3.32 2.37
C GLY A 426 0.97 -4.41 1.31
N LEU A 427 0.36 -4.23 0.12
CA LEU A 427 0.42 -5.22 -0.96
C LEU A 427 1.86 -5.45 -1.44
N MET A 428 2.66 -4.38 -1.55
CA MET A 428 4.06 -4.50 -1.98
C MET A 428 4.99 -5.00 -0.87
N ALA A 429 4.69 -4.74 0.40
CA ALA A 429 5.56 -5.12 1.52
C ALA A 429 5.28 -6.51 2.06
N ALA A 430 4.03 -6.98 2.00
CA ALA A 430 3.57 -8.21 2.64
C ALA A 430 4.38 -9.47 2.29
N PRO A 431 4.86 -9.69 1.05
CA PRO A 431 5.71 -10.83 0.74
C PRO A 431 6.95 -10.91 1.64
N ALA A 432 7.81 -9.92 1.60
CA ALA A 432 9.05 -9.91 2.40
C ALA A 432 8.77 -9.74 3.90
N ALA A 433 7.68 -9.07 4.28
CA ALA A 433 7.26 -8.99 5.67
C ALA A 433 6.83 -10.35 6.22
N GLY A 434 6.16 -11.17 5.41
CA GLY A 434 5.82 -12.56 5.76
C GLY A 434 7.06 -13.42 5.96
N GLU A 435 8.05 -13.31 5.05
CA GLU A 435 9.34 -14.00 5.16
C GLU A 435 10.09 -13.58 6.44
N LEU A 436 10.18 -12.28 6.70
CA LEU A 436 10.85 -11.76 7.89
C LEU A 436 10.15 -12.19 9.18
N LEU A 437 8.82 -12.16 9.20
CA LEU A 437 8.04 -12.64 10.34
C LEU A 437 8.25 -14.14 10.59
N ALA A 438 8.23 -14.96 9.54
CA ALA A 438 8.49 -16.40 9.65
C ALA A 438 9.90 -16.65 10.20
N ALA A 439 10.90 -15.89 9.78
CA ALA A 439 12.26 -15.98 10.32
C ALA A 439 12.31 -15.71 11.83
N HIS A 440 11.58 -14.70 12.31
CA HIS A 440 11.46 -14.43 13.75
C HIS A 440 10.78 -15.58 14.51
N ILE A 441 9.69 -16.14 13.98
CA ILE A 441 8.91 -17.20 14.64
C ILE A 441 9.71 -18.51 14.71
N LEU A 442 10.41 -18.84 13.63
CA LEU A 442 11.14 -20.10 13.50
C LEU A 442 12.59 -20.04 14.01
N GLY A 443 13.05 -18.87 14.47
CA GLY A 443 14.41 -18.68 14.96
C GLY A 443 15.46 -18.81 13.85
N LEU A 444 15.14 -18.41 12.63
CA LEU A 444 16.07 -18.40 11.49
C LEU A 444 17.01 -17.19 11.54
N ALA A 445 18.04 -17.21 10.71
CA ALA A 445 18.95 -16.07 10.56
C ALA A 445 18.19 -14.85 10.05
N LEU A 446 18.29 -13.74 10.77
CA LEU A 446 17.64 -12.48 10.42
C LEU A 446 18.57 -11.62 9.56
N PRO A 447 18.06 -10.96 8.51
CA PRO A 447 18.84 -9.99 7.77
C PRO A 447 19.13 -8.74 8.63
N GLU A 448 20.19 -8.01 8.28
CA GLU A 448 20.64 -6.83 9.04
C GLU A 448 19.53 -5.78 9.25
N HIS A 449 18.71 -5.56 8.23
CA HIS A 449 17.60 -4.59 8.28
C HIS A 449 16.43 -5.02 9.17
N ALA A 450 16.36 -6.26 9.65
CA ALA A 450 15.26 -6.77 10.48
C ALA A 450 15.00 -5.90 11.70
N ALA A 451 16.08 -5.43 12.34
CA ALA A 451 16.00 -4.60 13.53
C ALA A 451 15.26 -3.25 13.30
N ALA A 452 15.18 -2.76 12.06
CA ALA A 452 14.46 -1.53 11.72
C ALA A 452 12.94 -1.69 11.81
N PHE A 453 12.43 -2.92 11.90
CA PHE A 453 10.99 -3.22 11.85
C PHE A 453 10.44 -3.83 13.14
N THR A 454 11.28 -4.17 14.11
CA THR A 454 10.82 -4.73 15.38
C THR A 454 10.26 -3.67 16.32
N LEU A 455 9.34 -4.05 17.21
CA LEU A 455 8.68 -3.13 18.14
C LEU A 455 9.67 -2.53 19.15
N ASP A 456 10.70 -3.28 19.56
CA ASP A 456 11.76 -2.84 20.48
C ASP A 456 12.66 -1.73 19.94
N ARG A 457 12.52 -1.37 18.64
CA ARG A 457 13.23 -0.21 18.06
C ARG A 457 12.98 1.09 18.84
N TYR A 458 11.77 1.23 19.41
CA TYR A 458 11.41 2.40 20.22
C TYR A 458 12.06 2.43 21.62
N GLU A 459 12.73 1.35 22.03
CA GLU A 459 13.48 1.29 23.26
C GLU A 459 14.98 1.62 23.06
N ARG A 460 15.40 1.78 21.79
CA ARG A 460 16.80 2.06 21.41
C ARG A 460 17.05 3.55 21.27
N PRO A 461 17.92 4.16 22.11
CA PRO A 461 18.16 5.61 22.09
C PRO A 461 18.67 6.14 20.75
N GLU A 462 19.51 5.34 20.05
CA GLU A 462 20.01 5.69 18.72
C GLU A 462 18.90 5.78 17.67
N TYR A 463 17.91 4.89 17.74
CA TYR A 463 16.76 4.94 16.86
C TYR A 463 15.86 6.15 17.14
N LEU A 464 15.63 6.46 18.42
CA LEU A 464 14.84 7.63 18.81
C LEU A 464 15.53 8.93 18.38
N ALA A 465 16.86 9.02 18.46
CA ALA A 465 17.63 10.16 17.98
C ALA A 465 17.51 10.31 16.45
N GLN A 466 17.56 9.20 15.73
CA GLN A 466 17.39 9.14 14.28
C GLN A 466 15.97 9.55 13.87
N LEU A 467 14.95 9.08 14.61
CA LEU A 467 13.55 9.44 14.40
C LEU A 467 13.31 10.94 14.61
N ALA A 468 13.90 11.54 15.65
CA ALA A 468 13.81 12.98 15.91
C ALA A 468 14.44 13.86 14.81
N ALA A 469 15.44 13.33 14.11
CA ALA A 469 16.11 14.00 12.99
C ALA A 469 15.41 13.73 11.64
N TRP A 470 14.42 12.85 11.60
CA TRP A 470 13.75 12.41 10.38
C TRP A 470 12.69 13.41 9.93
N GLY A 471 12.97 14.15 8.87
CA GLY A 471 12.08 15.22 8.38
C GLY A 471 10.99 14.78 7.40
N GLY A 472 10.83 13.49 7.11
CA GLY A 472 9.85 13.01 6.14
C GLY A 472 9.40 11.57 6.40
N THR A 473 8.20 11.25 5.95
CA THR A 473 7.58 9.94 6.19
C THR A 473 7.87 8.91 5.10
N GLY A 474 8.55 9.30 3.99
CA GLY A 474 8.77 8.43 2.84
C GLY A 474 7.49 7.98 2.11
N GLN A 475 6.35 8.51 2.49
CA GLN A 475 5.10 8.37 1.75
C GLN A 475 5.05 9.45 0.68
N LEU A 476 4.43 9.15 -0.49
CA LEU A 476 4.29 10.09 -1.62
C LEU A 476 3.86 11.47 -1.18
#